data_d60e42c0321e8b6f6a0e972e6d6186b5
#
_entry.id   d60e42c0321e8b6f6a0e972e6d6186b5
#
_cell.length_a   1.000
_cell.length_b   1.000
_cell.length_c   1.000
_cell.angle_alpha   90.00
_cell.angle_beta   90.00
_cell.angle_gamma   90.00
#
_symmetry.space_group_name_H-M   'P 1'
#
loop_
_entity.id
_entity.type
_entity.pdbx_description
1 polymer ?
#
loop_
_entity_poly.entity_id
_entity_poly.type
_entity_poly.pdbx_seq_one_letter_code
_entity_poly.pdbx_strand_id
1 'polypeptide(L)'
;MQIEKLGDISIYISNEHGFGTDAFLLADFAGVKRGDKVCDLGTGCGIIPLLMCRSNPPRRIAAVDIQQGAINQLKLSVEENSLGGIIIPIHADLKALSLPLGDAELDAGRFEIVTCNPPYKRAGSGIINENSAHSIARHEIMCNIDDVCSAANKLLKFGARLCICQRPERLADVICAMKSNGIEPKKIRFVSKNSQTEPWLFLIEGRKGGSPFMRVMPQLYIRSQAGFSDELKAIYGNIE
;
A
#
# COMPACT_ATOMS: atom_id res chain seq x y z
N MET A 1 14.33 13.00 -12.51
CA MET A 1 14.21 12.49 -11.14
C MET A 1 14.36 13.66 -10.19
N GLN A 2 13.50 13.79 -9.20
CA GLN A 2 13.50 14.87 -8.20
C GLN A 2 13.57 14.23 -6.81
N ILE A 3 14.07 14.97 -5.82
CA ILE A 3 14.07 14.58 -4.41
C ILE A 3 13.03 15.43 -3.70
N GLU A 4 12.11 14.80 -2.99
CA GLU A 4 11.20 15.47 -2.07
C GLU A 4 11.56 15.13 -0.63
N LYS A 5 11.44 16.11 0.27
CA LYS A 5 11.63 15.93 1.70
C LYS A 5 10.29 15.80 2.39
N LEU A 6 10.14 14.75 3.17
CA LEU A 6 8.95 14.42 3.95
C LEU A 6 9.30 14.38 5.45
N GLY A 7 9.56 15.56 6.03
CA GLY A 7 10.18 15.67 7.35
C GLY A 7 11.64 15.18 7.31
N ASP A 8 11.95 14.15 8.12
CA ASP A 8 13.30 13.58 8.19
C ASP A 8 13.61 12.56 7.08
N ILE A 9 12.65 12.27 6.20
CA ILE A 9 12.82 11.31 5.10
C ILE A 9 12.92 12.05 3.77
N SER A 10 13.88 11.64 2.94
CA SER A 10 14.02 12.04 1.53
C SER A 10 13.52 10.93 0.61
N ILE A 11 12.75 11.28 -0.40
CA ILE A 11 12.26 10.34 -1.40
C ILE A 11 12.60 10.82 -2.81
N TYR A 12 13.12 9.91 -3.63
CA TYR A 12 13.28 10.14 -5.06
C TYR A 12 11.98 9.86 -5.77
N ILE A 13 11.52 10.82 -6.59
CA ILE A 13 10.31 10.71 -7.42
C ILE A 13 10.61 10.96 -8.89
N SER A 14 9.76 10.44 -9.76
CA SER A 14 9.79 10.67 -11.20
C SER A 14 8.39 10.94 -11.73
N ASN A 15 8.27 11.35 -13.00
CA ASN A 15 6.97 11.53 -13.65
C ASN A 15 6.18 10.22 -13.75
N GLU A 16 6.87 9.07 -13.74
CA GLU A 16 6.25 7.73 -13.84
C GLU A 16 5.90 7.15 -12.48
N HIS A 17 6.71 7.47 -11.44
CA HIS A 17 6.55 6.94 -10.09
C HIS A 17 6.55 8.09 -9.08
N GLY A 18 5.36 8.52 -8.69
CA GLY A 18 5.07 9.47 -7.64
C GLY A 18 4.13 8.87 -6.59
N PHE A 19 3.65 9.70 -5.69
CA PHE A 19 2.75 9.27 -4.63
C PHE A 19 1.64 10.30 -4.36
N GLY A 20 0.61 9.88 -3.64
CA GLY A 20 -0.51 10.71 -3.22
C GLY A 20 -0.82 10.57 -1.72
N THR A 21 -1.83 11.29 -1.26
CA THR A 21 -2.35 11.24 0.12
C THR A 21 -2.71 9.82 0.57
N ASP A 22 -3.19 8.99 -0.34
CA ASP A 22 -3.57 7.59 -0.13
C ASP A 22 -2.44 6.74 0.46
N ALA A 23 -1.21 6.96 0.04
CA ALA A 23 -0.04 6.26 0.58
C ALA A 23 0.21 6.58 2.07
N PHE A 24 0.05 7.85 2.47
CA PHE A 24 0.15 8.26 3.87
C PHE A 24 -0.94 7.62 4.72
N LEU A 25 -2.17 7.64 4.21
CA LEU A 25 -3.32 7.06 4.89
C LEU A 25 -3.18 5.54 5.07
N LEU A 26 -2.66 4.83 4.06
CA LEU A 26 -2.43 3.40 4.14
C LEU A 26 -1.29 3.04 5.09
N ALA A 27 -0.19 3.79 5.06
CA ALA A 27 0.94 3.57 5.95
C ALA A 27 0.54 3.72 7.43
N ASP A 28 -0.24 4.76 7.76
CA ASP A 28 -0.80 4.98 9.10
C ASP A 28 -1.80 3.88 9.49
N PHE A 29 -2.76 3.58 8.61
CA PHE A 29 -3.80 2.56 8.83
C PHE A 29 -3.23 1.17 9.08
N ALA A 30 -2.12 0.83 8.44
CA ALA A 30 -1.42 -0.44 8.63
C ALA A 30 -0.92 -0.62 10.07
N GLY A 31 -0.65 0.48 10.79
CA GLY A 31 -0.29 0.46 12.20
C GLY A 31 0.87 -0.49 12.50
N VAL A 32 1.96 -0.32 11.77
CA VAL A 32 3.17 -1.16 11.83
C VAL A 32 3.87 -0.98 13.18
N LYS A 33 4.40 -2.07 13.73
CA LYS A 33 5.15 -2.10 14.98
C LYS A 33 6.61 -2.49 14.75
N ARG A 34 7.48 -2.09 15.68
CA ARG A 34 8.95 -2.33 15.61
C ARG A 34 9.36 -3.79 15.37
N GLY A 35 8.57 -4.75 15.82
CA GLY A 35 8.86 -6.18 15.65
C GLY A 35 8.34 -6.78 14.34
N ASP A 36 7.50 -6.06 13.59
CA ASP A 36 6.82 -6.58 12.43
C ASP A 36 7.77 -6.75 11.24
N LYS A 37 7.57 -7.83 10.48
CA LYS A 37 8.05 -7.97 9.11
C LYS A 37 6.89 -7.60 8.19
N VAL A 38 7.14 -6.66 7.30
CA VAL A 38 6.15 -6.09 6.40
C VAL A 38 6.51 -6.43 4.96
N CYS A 39 5.51 -6.68 4.11
CA CYS A 39 5.69 -6.73 2.67
C CYS A 39 4.78 -5.69 2.02
N ASP A 40 5.35 -4.80 1.20
CA ASP A 40 4.60 -3.83 0.41
C ASP A 40 4.56 -4.26 -1.05
N LEU A 41 3.37 -4.58 -1.54
CA LEU A 41 3.14 -5.12 -2.88
C LEU A 41 2.77 -4.00 -3.86
N GLY A 42 3.52 -3.88 -4.97
CA GLY A 42 3.40 -2.76 -5.90
C GLY A 42 3.91 -1.47 -5.27
N THR A 43 5.11 -1.52 -4.71
CA THR A 43 5.67 -0.45 -3.87
C THR A 43 5.93 0.87 -4.59
N GLY A 44 6.03 0.86 -5.93
CA GLY A 44 6.33 2.04 -6.73
C GLY A 44 7.61 2.74 -6.28
N CYS A 45 7.53 4.06 -6.04
CA CYS A 45 8.66 4.84 -5.53
C CYS A 45 9.07 4.50 -4.09
N GLY A 46 8.34 3.61 -3.41
CA GLY A 46 8.63 3.18 -2.04
C GLY A 46 8.15 4.11 -0.94
N ILE A 47 7.19 4.97 -1.24
CA ILE A 47 6.65 5.94 -0.26
C ILE A 47 6.09 5.24 0.99
N ILE A 48 5.31 4.14 0.85
CA ILE A 48 4.71 3.43 1.97
C ILE A 48 5.78 2.83 2.90
N PRO A 49 6.76 2.06 2.40
CA PRO A 49 7.90 1.61 3.19
C PRO A 49 8.65 2.73 3.92
N LEU A 50 8.93 3.83 3.24
CA LEU A 50 9.63 4.98 3.83
C LEU A 50 8.82 5.61 4.96
N LEU A 51 7.52 5.85 4.77
CA LEU A 51 6.64 6.39 5.80
C LEU A 51 6.56 5.49 7.05
N MET A 52 6.55 4.17 6.87
CA MET A 52 6.58 3.21 7.98
C MET A 52 7.87 3.28 8.80
N CYS A 53 8.95 3.81 8.23
CA CYS A 53 10.23 3.95 8.93
C CYS A 53 10.38 5.27 9.71
N ARG A 54 9.45 6.22 9.62
CA ARG A 54 9.60 7.58 10.20
C ARG A 54 9.76 7.60 11.72
N SER A 55 8.86 6.98 12.44
CA SER A 55 8.83 7.13 13.92
C SER A 55 9.19 5.85 14.66
N ASN A 56 8.78 4.72 14.16
CA ASN A 56 8.97 3.42 14.81
C ASN A 56 9.21 2.34 13.76
N PRO A 57 10.43 2.29 13.19
CA PRO A 57 10.74 1.39 12.10
C PRO A 57 10.40 -0.06 12.43
N PRO A 58 9.79 -0.81 11.51
CA PRO A 58 9.59 -2.24 11.66
C PRO A 58 10.92 -2.98 11.62
N ARG A 59 10.88 -4.28 11.93
CA ARG A 59 12.08 -5.11 11.86
C ARG A 59 12.62 -5.20 10.43
N ARG A 60 11.72 -5.31 9.43
CA ARG A 60 12.08 -5.45 8.02
C ARG A 60 10.90 -5.16 7.11
N ILE A 61 11.15 -4.59 5.94
CA ILE A 61 10.15 -4.37 4.88
C ILE A 61 10.68 -4.95 3.58
N ALA A 62 9.97 -5.93 3.01
CA ALA A 62 10.15 -6.35 1.63
C ALA A 62 9.30 -5.44 0.73
N ALA A 63 9.93 -4.65 -0.11
CA ALA A 63 9.26 -3.70 -1.00
C ALA A 63 9.31 -4.22 -2.44
N VAL A 64 8.18 -4.75 -2.91
CA VAL A 64 8.08 -5.53 -4.15
C VAL A 64 7.44 -4.72 -5.26
N ASP A 65 8.07 -4.69 -6.43
CA ASP A 65 7.47 -4.14 -7.66
C ASP A 65 7.95 -4.91 -8.89
N ILE A 66 7.11 -4.98 -9.91
CA ILE A 66 7.44 -5.59 -11.20
C ILE A 66 8.24 -4.64 -12.08
N GLN A 67 8.21 -3.35 -11.78
CA GLN A 67 8.88 -2.32 -12.57
C GLN A 67 10.30 -2.09 -12.07
N GLN A 68 11.29 -2.46 -12.87
CA GLN A 68 12.70 -2.25 -12.53
C GLN A 68 13.04 -0.78 -12.27
N GLY A 69 12.37 0.16 -12.97
CA GLY A 69 12.54 1.60 -12.78
C GLY A 69 12.13 2.04 -11.38
N ALA A 70 10.99 1.54 -10.86
CA ALA A 70 10.51 1.79 -9.51
C ALA A 70 11.49 1.26 -8.46
N ILE A 71 11.97 0.03 -8.64
CA ILE A 71 12.95 -0.58 -7.75
C ILE A 71 14.27 0.20 -7.73
N ASN A 72 14.76 0.66 -8.87
CA ASN A 72 15.97 1.48 -8.93
C ASN A 72 15.78 2.81 -8.21
N GLN A 73 14.62 3.44 -8.36
CA GLN A 73 14.26 4.67 -7.68
C GLN A 73 14.18 4.48 -6.16
N LEU A 74 13.53 3.40 -5.71
CA LEU A 74 13.46 3.05 -4.29
C LEU A 74 14.85 2.79 -3.69
N LYS A 75 15.76 2.13 -4.41
CA LYS A 75 17.14 1.90 -3.93
C LYS A 75 17.84 3.20 -3.60
N LEU A 76 17.70 4.23 -4.44
CA LEU A 76 18.28 5.56 -4.17
C LEU A 76 17.67 6.18 -2.89
N SER A 77 16.35 6.07 -2.70
CA SER A 77 15.71 6.58 -1.49
C SER A 77 16.15 5.81 -0.24
N VAL A 78 16.34 4.51 -0.33
CA VAL A 78 16.82 3.65 0.77
C VAL A 78 18.25 4.02 1.17
N GLU A 79 19.12 4.25 0.19
CA GLU A 79 20.50 4.67 0.40
C GLU A 79 20.58 6.06 1.05
N GLU A 80 19.86 7.04 0.49
CA GLU A 80 19.77 8.42 0.99
C GLU A 80 19.37 8.50 2.47
N ASN A 81 18.44 7.64 2.88
CA ASN A 81 17.94 7.59 4.26
C ASN A 81 18.68 6.58 5.16
N SER A 82 19.72 5.91 4.68
CA SER A 82 20.44 4.85 5.42
C SER A 82 19.54 3.71 5.93
N LEU A 83 18.50 3.35 5.15
CA LEU A 83 17.51 2.34 5.51
C LEU A 83 17.77 0.94 4.91
N GLY A 84 18.93 0.68 4.32
CA GLY A 84 19.28 -0.60 3.68
C GLY A 84 19.24 -1.82 4.59
N GLY A 85 19.34 -1.63 5.92
CA GLY A 85 19.15 -2.69 6.90
C GLY A 85 17.68 -3.05 7.19
N ILE A 86 16.72 -2.22 6.73
CA ILE A 86 15.30 -2.35 7.05
C ILE A 86 14.47 -2.58 5.78
N ILE A 87 14.64 -1.76 4.74
CA ILE A 87 13.87 -1.83 3.49
C ILE A 87 14.69 -2.60 2.45
N ILE A 88 14.12 -3.65 1.91
CA ILE A 88 14.70 -4.50 0.88
C ILE A 88 13.89 -4.34 -0.40
N PRO A 89 14.40 -3.58 -1.40
CA PRO A 89 13.77 -3.46 -2.71
C PRO A 89 13.89 -4.76 -3.51
N ILE A 90 12.77 -5.31 -3.97
CA ILE A 90 12.68 -6.60 -4.66
C ILE A 90 11.97 -6.44 -5.99
N HIS A 91 12.66 -6.77 -7.08
CA HIS A 91 12.07 -6.83 -8.41
C HIS A 91 11.42 -8.21 -8.62
N ALA A 92 10.09 -8.28 -8.58
CA ALA A 92 9.36 -9.54 -8.77
C ALA A 92 7.94 -9.32 -9.31
N ASP A 93 7.43 -10.32 -10.05
CA ASP A 93 6.03 -10.38 -10.46
C ASP A 93 5.19 -11.07 -9.37
N LEU A 94 4.15 -10.40 -8.89
CA LEU A 94 3.25 -10.94 -7.87
C LEU A 94 2.54 -12.22 -8.29
N LYS A 95 2.27 -12.40 -9.60
CA LYS A 95 1.64 -13.61 -10.15
C LYS A 95 2.60 -14.79 -10.13
N ALA A 96 3.88 -14.53 -10.33
CA ALA A 96 4.93 -15.54 -10.39
C ALA A 96 5.54 -15.86 -9.00
N LEU A 97 4.95 -15.34 -7.92
CA LEU A 97 5.35 -15.68 -6.56
C LEU A 97 5.09 -17.18 -6.27
N SER A 98 5.88 -18.04 -6.92
CA SER A 98 6.00 -19.47 -6.59
C SER A 98 6.94 -19.60 -5.39
N LEU A 99 6.51 -20.34 -4.38
CA LEU A 99 7.32 -20.59 -3.18
C LEU A 99 8.07 -21.93 -3.30
N PRO A 100 9.31 -22.03 -2.82
CA PRO A 100 10.11 -20.95 -2.26
C PRO A 100 10.54 -19.95 -3.33
N LEU A 101 10.37 -18.69 -3.05
CA LEU A 101 11.00 -17.65 -3.86
C LEU A 101 12.51 -17.78 -3.63
N GLY A 102 13.26 -17.82 -4.71
CA GLY A 102 14.72 -17.96 -4.65
C GLY A 102 15.44 -16.88 -3.85
N ASP A 103 14.67 -15.95 -3.29
CA ASP A 103 15.11 -14.89 -2.40
C ASP A 103 14.54 -15.18 -1.01
N ALA A 104 15.44 -15.49 -0.05
CA ALA A 104 15.10 -15.79 1.36
C ALA A 104 14.29 -14.66 2.04
N GLU A 105 14.17 -13.50 1.39
CA GLU A 105 13.45 -12.33 1.89
C GLU A 105 11.93 -12.42 1.68
N LEU A 106 11.46 -13.19 0.70
CA LEU A 106 10.04 -13.37 0.36
C LEU A 106 9.49 -14.76 0.76
N ASP A 107 10.00 -15.36 1.80
CA ASP A 107 9.51 -16.66 2.24
C ASP A 107 8.03 -16.65 2.65
N ALA A 108 7.33 -17.72 2.26
CA ALA A 108 5.93 -17.94 2.61
C ALA A 108 5.67 -17.88 4.11
N GLY A 109 4.54 -17.26 4.47
CA GLY A 109 4.07 -17.28 5.86
C GLY A 109 4.99 -16.59 6.86
N ARG A 110 5.75 -15.56 6.42
CA ARG A 110 6.71 -14.86 7.30
C ARG A 110 6.33 -13.46 7.70
N PHE A 111 5.32 -12.85 7.06
CA PHE A 111 4.98 -11.45 7.27
C PHE A 111 3.81 -11.29 8.25
N GLU A 112 3.92 -10.32 9.15
CA GLU A 112 2.87 -9.86 10.06
C GLU A 112 1.88 -8.95 9.34
N ILE A 113 2.37 -8.20 8.33
CA ILE A 113 1.57 -7.24 7.57
C ILE A 113 1.97 -7.33 6.09
N VAL A 114 0.96 -7.32 5.23
CA VAL A 114 1.12 -7.03 3.80
C VAL A 114 0.33 -5.77 3.50
N THR A 115 0.93 -4.82 2.78
CA THR A 115 0.26 -3.63 2.27
C THR A 115 0.20 -3.66 0.74
N CYS A 116 -0.83 -3.03 0.18
CA CYS A 116 -0.92 -2.76 -1.25
C CYS A 116 -1.75 -1.51 -1.50
N ASN A 117 -1.20 -0.58 -2.29
CA ASN A 117 -1.91 0.54 -2.89
C ASN A 117 -2.05 0.28 -4.39
N PRO A 118 -3.01 -0.54 -4.81
CA PRO A 118 -3.13 -0.94 -6.21
C PRO A 118 -3.70 0.20 -7.07
N PRO A 119 -3.46 0.21 -8.39
CA PRO A 119 -4.02 1.21 -9.29
C PRO A 119 -5.56 1.22 -9.24
N TYR A 120 -6.17 2.43 -9.25
CA TYR A 120 -7.59 2.61 -8.96
C TYR A 120 -8.53 2.37 -10.13
N LYS A 121 -8.07 2.40 -11.38
CA LYS A 121 -8.91 2.31 -12.57
C LYS A 121 -8.91 0.90 -13.16
N ARG A 122 -10.09 0.43 -13.58
CA ARG A 122 -10.19 -0.76 -14.43
C ARG A 122 -9.68 -0.46 -15.84
N ALA A 123 -9.03 -1.42 -16.48
CA ALA A 123 -8.76 -1.37 -17.90
C ALA A 123 -10.08 -1.17 -18.66
N GLY A 124 -10.17 -0.09 -19.46
CA GLY A 124 -11.36 0.19 -20.30
C GLY A 124 -12.46 1.04 -19.65
N SER A 125 -12.31 1.56 -18.44
CA SER A 125 -13.30 2.44 -17.81
C SER A 125 -12.91 3.92 -17.92
N GLY A 126 -13.61 4.69 -18.75
CA GLY A 126 -13.59 6.17 -18.78
C GLY A 126 -12.95 6.80 -20.03
N ILE A 127 -13.21 8.12 -20.23
CA ILE A 127 -12.56 8.95 -21.26
C ILE A 127 -11.08 9.10 -20.88
N ILE A 128 -10.20 8.65 -21.75
CA ILE A 128 -8.78 8.50 -21.47
C ILE A 128 -7.97 9.42 -22.37
N ASN A 129 -7.08 10.21 -21.82
CA ASN A 129 -5.93 10.70 -22.57
C ASN A 129 -5.08 9.48 -22.94
N GLU A 130 -4.81 9.27 -24.24
CA GLU A 130 -4.22 8.04 -24.77
C GLU A 130 -2.95 7.59 -24.04
N ASN A 131 -2.11 8.50 -23.56
CA ASN A 131 -0.87 8.16 -22.85
C ASN A 131 -1.09 7.63 -21.41
N SER A 132 -2.12 8.10 -20.70
CA SER A 132 -2.44 7.62 -19.34
C SER A 132 -3.22 6.31 -19.37
N ALA A 133 -3.99 6.07 -20.45
CA ALA A 133 -4.74 4.84 -20.68
C ALA A 133 -3.88 3.61 -20.87
N HIS A 134 -2.86 3.74 -21.69
CA HIS A 134 -1.93 2.63 -21.96
C HIS A 134 -1.12 2.24 -20.73
N SER A 135 -0.82 3.21 -19.84
CA SER A 135 -0.13 2.92 -18.59
C SER A 135 -1.05 2.18 -17.59
N ILE A 136 -2.26 2.71 -17.37
CA ILE A 136 -3.23 2.13 -16.42
C ILE A 136 -3.73 0.78 -16.89
N ALA A 137 -4.06 0.62 -18.19
CA ALA A 137 -4.47 -0.64 -18.76
C ALA A 137 -3.38 -1.72 -18.64
N ARG A 138 -2.11 -1.37 -18.85
CA ARG A 138 -0.98 -2.29 -18.62
C ARG A 138 -0.91 -2.75 -17.18
N HIS A 139 -1.09 -1.87 -16.20
CA HIS A 139 -1.00 -2.23 -14.78
C HIS A 139 -2.13 -3.18 -14.34
N GLU A 140 -3.39 -2.98 -14.77
CA GLU A 140 -4.49 -3.91 -14.44
C GLU A 140 -4.45 -5.22 -15.21
N ILE A 141 -3.92 -5.22 -16.44
CA ILE A 141 -3.66 -6.46 -17.19
C ILE A 141 -2.55 -7.25 -16.52
N MET A 142 -1.59 -6.57 -15.88
CA MET A 142 -0.45 -7.20 -15.23
C MET A 142 -0.77 -7.74 -13.84
N CYS A 143 -1.64 -7.09 -13.04
CA CYS A 143 -2.01 -7.54 -11.69
C CYS A 143 -3.40 -7.02 -11.29
N ASN A 144 -4.33 -7.92 -11.01
CA ASN A 144 -5.65 -7.59 -10.49
C ASN A 144 -5.73 -7.75 -8.97
N ILE A 145 -6.86 -7.37 -8.35
CA ILE A 145 -7.02 -7.43 -6.89
C ILE A 145 -7.01 -8.86 -6.34
N ASP A 146 -7.42 -9.83 -7.14
CA ASP A 146 -7.39 -11.26 -6.76
C ASP A 146 -5.94 -11.76 -6.71
N ASP A 147 -5.09 -11.37 -7.67
CA ASP A 147 -3.65 -11.66 -7.67
C ASP A 147 -2.98 -11.08 -6.41
N VAL A 148 -3.32 -9.84 -6.01
CA VAL A 148 -2.82 -9.21 -4.79
C VAL A 148 -3.22 -10.00 -3.55
N CYS A 149 -4.49 -10.39 -3.42
CA CYS A 149 -5.00 -11.16 -2.29
C CYS A 149 -4.37 -12.56 -2.24
N SER A 150 -4.19 -13.19 -3.39
CA SER A 150 -3.53 -14.51 -3.51
C SER A 150 -2.07 -14.44 -3.06
N ALA A 151 -1.31 -13.46 -3.56
CA ALA A 151 0.08 -13.23 -3.16
C ALA A 151 0.16 -12.93 -1.65
N ALA A 152 -0.68 -12.04 -1.14
CA ALA A 152 -0.74 -11.70 0.27
C ALA A 152 -1.03 -12.91 1.16
N ASN A 153 -1.98 -13.77 0.75
CA ASN A 153 -2.27 -15.00 1.51
C ASN A 153 -1.04 -15.92 1.60
N LYS A 154 -0.26 -16.07 0.53
CA LYS A 154 0.97 -16.88 0.55
C LYS A 154 2.01 -16.29 1.51
N LEU A 155 2.18 -14.98 1.53
CA LEU A 155 3.21 -14.27 2.30
C LEU A 155 2.86 -14.13 3.78
N LEU A 156 1.59 -13.94 4.11
CA LEU A 156 1.12 -13.71 5.48
C LEU A 156 1.24 -14.95 6.37
N LYS A 157 1.62 -14.75 7.63
CA LYS A 157 1.39 -15.69 8.71
C LYS A 157 -0.10 -15.92 8.93
N PHE A 158 -0.48 -17.03 9.52
CA PHE A 158 -1.85 -17.23 10.02
C PHE A 158 -2.20 -16.14 11.05
N GLY A 159 -3.37 -15.54 10.91
CA GLY A 159 -3.83 -14.43 11.76
C GLY A 159 -3.20 -13.06 11.44
N ALA A 160 -2.22 -13.00 10.54
CA ALA A 160 -1.59 -11.75 10.08
C ALA A 160 -2.50 -10.96 9.12
N ARG A 161 -2.10 -9.72 8.79
CA ARG A 161 -3.01 -8.71 8.22
C ARG A 161 -2.61 -8.30 6.80
N LEU A 162 -3.62 -8.20 5.91
CA LEU A 162 -3.52 -7.49 4.64
C LEU A 162 -4.22 -6.13 4.79
N CYS A 163 -3.53 -5.05 4.45
CA CYS A 163 -4.07 -3.70 4.41
C CYS A 163 -4.04 -3.16 2.98
N ILE A 164 -5.19 -2.72 2.48
CA ILE A 164 -5.37 -2.18 1.12
C ILE A 164 -6.08 -0.83 1.21
N CYS A 165 -5.73 0.11 0.33
CA CYS A 165 -6.58 1.26 0.02
C CYS A 165 -7.12 1.14 -1.41
N GLN A 166 -8.37 1.57 -1.63
CA GLN A 166 -9.01 1.51 -2.95
C GLN A 166 -10.20 2.48 -3.05
N ARG A 167 -10.68 2.73 -4.25
CA ARG A 167 -11.87 3.54 -4.52
C ARG A 167 -13.15 2.82 -4.08
N PRO A 168 -14.16 3.55 -3.53
CA PRO A 168 -15.42 2.95 -3.05
C PRO A 168 -16.12 2.07 -4.07
N GLU A 169 -16.03 2.39 -5.36
CA GLU A 169 -16.63 1.61 -6.45
C GLU A 169 -16.06 0.19 -6.57
N ARG A 170 -14.87 -0.05 -5.99
CA ARG A 170 -14.21 -1.35 -5.98
C ARG A 170 -14.40 -2.13 -4.67
N LEU A 171 -15.22 -1.61 -3.75
CA LEU A 171 -15.36 -2.21 -2.42
C LEU A 171 -15.82 -3.67 -2.48
N ALA A 172 -16.85 -3.96 -3.28
CA ALA A 172 -17.35 -5.32 -3.45
C ALA A 172 -16.29 -6.27 -4.03
N ASP A 173 -15.55 -5.81 -5.05
CA ASP A 173 -14.47 -6.59 -5.68
C ASP A 173 -13.37 -6.94 -4.66
N VAL A 174 -12.96 -5.96 -3.85
CA VAL A 174 -11.90 -6.16 -2.83
C VAL A 174 -12.34 -7.13 -1.75
N ILE A 175 -13.58 -6.99 -1.24
CA ILE A 175 -14.12 -7.90 -0.23
C ILE A 175 -14.22 -9.32 -0.78
N CYS A 176 -14.74 -9.50 -1.99
CA CYS A 176 -14.84 -10.80 -2.64
C CYS A 176 -13.46 -11.45 -2.82
N ALA A 177 -12.49 -10.71 -3.36
CA ALA A 177 -11.12 -11.18 -3.57
C ALA A 177 -10.45 -11.58 -2.25
N MET A 178 -10.58 -10.78 -1.18
CA MET A 178 -10.07 -11.13 0.14
C MET A 178 -10.65 -12.46 0.61
N LYS A 179 -11.98 -12.60 0.61
CA LYS A 179 -12.67 -13.81 1.09
C LYS A 179 -12.31 -15.05 0.27
N SER A 180 -12.29 -14.93 -1.06
CA SER A 180 -11.93 -16.02 -1.96
C SER A 180 -10.51 -16.52 -1.74
N ASN A 181 -9.63 -15.65 -1.26
CA ASN A 181 -8.22 -15.98 -0.94
C ASN A 181 -7.98 -16.25 0.55
N GLY A 182 -8.99 -16.56 1.34
CA GLY A 182 -8.83 -16.95 2.76
C GLY A 182 -8.39 -15.80 3.68
N ILE A 183 -8.64 -14.55 3.27
CA ILE A 183 -8.39 -13.36 4.06
C ILE A 183 -9.74 -12.76 4.45
N GLU A 184 -10.11 -12.86 5.72
CA GLU A 184 -11.39 -12.33 6.22
C GLU A 184 -11.29 -10.83 6.50
N PRO A 185 -12.14 -9.96 5.87
CA PRO A 185 -12.17 -8.52 6.16
C PRO A 185 -12.52 -8.27 7.63
N LYS A 186 -11.75 -7.42 8.31
CA LYS A 186 -11.87 -7.16 9.76
C LYS A 186 -12.12 -5.72 10.12
N LYS A 187 -11.59 -4.78 9.35
CA LYS A 187 -11.81 -3.35 9.56
C LYS A 187 -11.96 -2.66 8.21
N ILE A 188 -12.81 -1.66 8.17
CA ILE A 188 -12.92 -0.73 7.04
C ILE A 188 -13.02 0.69 7.57
N ARG A 189 -12.38 1.61 6.87
CA ARG A 189 -12.45 3.04 7.13
C ARG A 189 -12.63 3.79 5.84
N PHE A 190 -13.67 4.62 5.76
CA PHE A 190 -13.91 5.51 4.61
C PHE A 190 -13.20 6.84 4.81
N VAL A 191 -12.76 7.44 3.72
CA VAL A 191 -12.07 8.73 3.68
C VAL A 191 -12.84 9.68 2.78
N SER A 192 -13.21 10.85 3.30
CA SER A 192 -13.86 11.92 2.56
C SER A 192 -13.08 13.23 2.63
N LYS A 193 -13.35 14.13 1.69
CA LYS A 193 -12.76 15.48 1.73
C LYS A 193 -13.21 16.23 2.99
N ASN A 194 -14.50 16.19 3.30
CA ASN A 194 -15.13 16.75 4.49
C ASN A 194 -16.43 15.99 4.81
N SER A 195 -17.18 16.41 5.84
CA SER A 195 -18.41 15.78 6.27
C SER A 195 -19.59 15.87 5.30
N GLN A 196 -19.47 16.66 4.24
CA GLN A 196 -20.53 16.88 3.24
C GLN A 196 -20.24 16.24 1.89
N THR A 197 -19.10 15.56 1.77
CA THR A 197 -18.70 14.89 0.54
C THR A 197 -18.73 13.38 0.70
N GLU A 198 -19.09 12.68 -0.37
CA GLU A 198 -18.98 11.23 -0.43
C GLU A 198 -17.54 10.76 -0.22
N PRO A 199 -17.35 9.54 0.30
CA PRO A 199 -16.03 8.92 0.37
C PRO A 199 -15.40 8.78 -1.02
N TRP A 200 -14.14 9.14 -1.13
CA TRP A 200 -13.36 8.97 -2.36
C TRP A 200 -12.34 7.84 -2.26
N LEU A 201 -12.10 7.35 -1.05
CA LEU A 201 -11.19 6.26 -0.75
C LEU A 201 -11.76 5.43 0.41
N PHE A 202 -11.41 4.15 0.44
CA PHE A 202 -11.52 3.34 1.65
C PHE A 202 -10.20 2.64 1.95
N LEU A 203 -9.99 2.37 3.23
CA LEU A 203 -8.91 1.58 3.78
C LEU A 203 -9.52 0.32 4.37
N ILE A 204 -9.00 -0.86 4.03
CA ILE A 204 -9.52 -2.13 4.52
C ILE A 204 -8.39 -3.01 5.07
N GLU A 205 -8.63 -3.60 6.23
CA GLU A 205 -7.78 -4.62 6.83
C GLU A 205 -8.51 -5.96 6.80
N GLY A 206 -7.86 -7.00 6.28
CA GLY A 206 -8.31 -8.38 6.40
C GLY A 206 -7.27 -9.23 7.12
N ARG A 207 -7.72 -10.34 7.73
CA ARG A 207 -6.85 -11.31 8.42
C ARG A 207 -6.87 -12.67 7.74
N LYS A 208 -5.69 -13.22 7.50
CA LYS A 208 -5.55 -14.60 7.01
C LYS A 208 -6.12 -15.59 8.01
N GLY A 209 -7.08 -16.41 7.57
CA GLY A 209 -7.75 -17.40 8.41
C GLY A 209 -8.60 -16.79 9.54
N GLY A 210 -9.00 -15.51 9.41
CA GLY A 210 -9.84 -14.83 10.39
C GLY A 210 -11.28 -15.36 10.39
N SER A 211 -11.98 -15.23 11.53
CA SER A 211 -13.42 -15.48 11.65
C SER A 211 -14.21 -14.25 11.15
N PRO A 212 -15.50 -14.40 10.76
CA PRO A 212 -16.36 -13.28 10.33
C PRO A 212 -16.38 -12.11 11.32
N PHE A 213 -17.15 -11.09 11.02
CA PHE A 213 -17.33 -9.79 11.67
C PHE A 213 -16.30 -8.73 11.29
N MET A 214 -16.76 -7.77 10.48
CA MET A 214 -16.02 -6.59 10.09
C MET A 214 -16.47 -5.37 10.90
N ARG A 215 -15.51 -4.60 11.41
CA ARG A 215 -15.76 -3.34 12.09
C ARG A 215 -15.66 -2.18 11.09
N VAL A 216 -16.68 -1.33 11.05
CA VAL A 216 -16.62 -0.03 10.36
C VAL A 216 -16.05 0.99 11.36
N MET A 217 -14.92 1.61 10.99
CA MET A 217 -14.29 2.65 11.80
C MET A 217 -14.94 4.02 11.54
N PRO A 218 -14.79 4.98 12.46
CA PRO A 218 -15.17 6.37 12.19
C PRO A 218 -14.53 6.87 10.91
N GLN A 219 -15.31 7.61 10.11
CA GLN A 219 -14.85 8.17 8.84
C GLN A 219 -13.71 9.17 9.05
N LEU A 220 -12.72 9.15 8.18
CA LEU A 220 -11.63 10.11 8.18
C LEU A 220 -11.97 11.27 7.25
N TYR A 221 -11.82 12.47 7.72
CA TYR A 221 -11.99 13.69 6.92
C TYR A 221 -10.64 14.35 6.66
N ILE A 222 -10.37 14.67 5.39
CA ILE A 222 -9.12 15.34 4.98
C ILE A 222 -9.11 16.79 5.47
N ARG A 223 -10.28 17.46 5.43
CA ARG A 223 -10.43 18.88 5.76
C ARG A 223 -11.44 19.10 6.87
N SER A 224 -11.12 20.05 7.74
CA SER A 224 -12.01 20.75 8.67
C SER A 224 -12.37 22.13 8.15
N GLN A 225 -13.13 22.91 8.92
CA GLN A 225 -13.41 24.32 8.60
C GLN A 225 -12.15 25.20 8.58
N ALA A 226 -11.13 24.84 9.35
CA ALA A 226 -9.88 25.59 9.49
C ALA A 226 -8.72 25.10 8.58
N GLY A 227 -8.99 24.23 7.59
CA GLY A 227 -7.96 23.68 6.71
C GLY A 227 -7.87 22.16 6.78
N PHE A 228 -6.68 21.59 6.86
CA PHE A 228 -6.51 20.15 7.09
C PHE A 228 -7.03 19.74 8.48
N SER A 229 -7.67 18.58 8.57
CA SER A 229 -8.10 18.02 9.85
C SER A 229 -6.89 17.71 10.74
N ASP A 230 -7.09 17.77 12.06
CA ASP A 230 -6.00 17.48 13.01
C ASP A 230 -5.53 16.02 12.89
N GLU A 231 -6.44 15.10 12.54
CA GLU A 231 -6.08 13.72 12.29
C GLU A 231 -5.17 13.58 11.05
N LEU A 232 -5.48 14.29 9.96
CA LEU A 232 -4.60 14.27 8.78
C LEU A 232 -3.25 14.91 9.07
N LYS A 233 -3.21 16.02 9.83
CA LYS A 233 -1.94 16.63 10.25
C LYS A 233 -1.09 15.65 11.08
N ALA A 234 -1.73 14.88 11.98
CA ALA A 234 -1.03 13.85 12.75
C ALA A 234 -0.47 12.73 11.86
N ILE A 235 -1.21 12.29 10.82
CA ILE A 235 -0.76 11.28 9.85
C ILE A 235 0.42 11.81 9.01
N TYR A 236 0.35 13.04 8.57
CA TYR A 236 1.47 13.67 7.85
C TYR A 236 2.68 13.93 8.75
N GLY A 237 2.46 14.11 10.06
CA GLY A 237 3.51 14.52 10.99
C GLY A 237 3.99 15.94 10.70
N ASN A 238 5.28 16.20 10.94
CA ASN A 238 5.89 17.51 10.71
C ASN A 238 6.30 17.74 9.24
N ILE A 239 5.45 17.33 8.30
CA ILE A 239 5.62 17.69 6.88
C ILE A 239 4.90 19.01 6.67
N GLU A 240 5.64 20.10 6.53
CA GLU A 240 5.15 21.42 6.12
C GLU A 240 5.00 21.48 4.59
#